data_ba60e97e4363f8994ddb0e17c6241def
#
_entry.id   ba60e97e4363f8994ddb0e17c6241def
#
_cell.length_a   1.000
_cell.length_b   1.000
_cell.length_c   1.000
_cell.angle_alpha   90.00
_cell.angle_beta   90.00
_cell.angle_gamma   90.00
#
_symmetry.space_group_name_H-M   'P 1'
#
loop_
_entity.id
_entity.type
_entity.pdbx_description
1 polymer ?
#
loop_
_entity_poly.entity_id
_entity_poly.type
_entity_poly.pdbx_seq_one_letter_code
_entity_poly.pdbx_strand_id
1 'polypeptide(L)'
;MQDPIGRSRKEMREEVTETQTQEWKVLIQEEYNRIQSKWLRVHLWVAIGMMAFVCIMEVLFFFLLRHMEIVKGPVSTYLIKYVLIPTGLNLLAILAAVVILRRASGLRLRTYAMSLLFVLMCFITYTAHNIFYSVCMIFVVPILLTTAYG
;
A
#
# COMPACT_ATOMS: atom_id res chain seq x y z
N MET A 1 14.15 51.03 37.32
CA MET A 1 13.38 51.64 36.21
C MET A 1 13.48 50.72 35.05
N GLN A 2 12.48 49.90 34.77
CA GLN A 2 12.51 48.91 33.64
C GLN A 2 12.11 49.65 32.36
N ASP A 3 12.95 49.52 31.34
CA ASP A 3 12.77 50.18 30.04
C ASP A 3 11.57 49.55 29.28
N PRO A 4 10.42 50.23 29.16
CA PRO A 4 9.21 49.71 28.53
C PRO A 4 9.41 49.45 27.02
N ILE A 5 10.35 50.14 26.38
CA ILE A 5 10.66 49.99 24.94
C ILE A 5 11.40 48.72 24.66
N GLY A 6 12.27 48.27 25.57
CA GLY A 6 13.00 47.01 25.44
C GLY A 6 12.11 45.78 25.54
N ARG A 7 11.08 45.81 26.39
CA ARG A 7 10.10 44.74 26.56
C ARG A 7 9.25 44.58 25.30
N SER A 8 8.72 45.64 24.75
CA SER A 8 7.90 45.62 23.53
C SER A 8 8.67 45.07 22.32
N ARG A 9 9.95 45.41 22.18
CA ARG A 9 10.79 44.90 21.08
C ARG A 9 11.10 43.40 21.21
N LYS A 10 11.23 42.88 22.41
CA LYS A 10 11.46 41.47 22.67
C LYS A 10 10.21 40.64 22.38
N GLU A 11 9.06 41.10 22.85
CA GLU A 11 7.76 40.47 22.58
C GLU A 11 7.45 40.42 21.09
N MET A 12 7.69 41.47 20.36
CA MET A 12 7.50 41.52 18.90
C MET A 12 8.44 40.55 18.15
N ARG A 13 9.68 40.37 18.61
CA ARG A 13 10.60 39.38 18.03
C ARG A 13 10.15 37.94 18.29
N GLU A 14 9.67 37.65 19.50
CA GLU A 14 9.16 36.35 19.87
C GLU A 14 7.93 36.02 19.03
N GLU A 15 6.99 36.91 18.87
CA GLU A 15 5.78 36.76 18.05
C GLU A 15 6.11 36.50 16.57
N VAL A 16 7.05 37.26 15.98
CA VAL A 16 7.52 37.06 14.61
C VAL A 16 8.18 35.67 14.45
N THR A 17 8.99 35.27 15.44
CA THR A 17 9.66 33.94 15.40
C THR A 17 8.67 32.81 15.50
N GLU A 18 7.66 32.94 16.36
CA GLU A 18 6.59 31.94 16.49
C GLU A 18 5.76 31.82 15.21
N THR A 19 5.38 32.96 14.62
CA THR A 19 4.63 33.00 13.36
C THR A 19 5.41 32.32 12.23
N GLN A 20 6.68 32.66 12.06
CA GLN A 20 7.54 32.02 11.08
C GLN A 20 7.68 30.51 11.31
N THR A 21 7.82 30.10 12.58
CA THR A 21 7.93 28.69 12.93
C THR A 21 6.65 27.92 12.59
N GLN A 22 5.48 28.52 12.77
CA GLN A 22 4.20 27.92 12.40
C GLN A 22 4.04 27.82 10.87
N GLU A 23 4.41 28.83 10.12
CA GLU A 23 4.39 28.80 8.65
C GLU A 23 5.28 27.67 8.11
N TRP A 24 6.50 27.54 8.61
CA TRP A 24 7.40 26.44 8.22
C TRP A 24 6.82 25.06 8.54
N LYS A 25 6.18 24.87 9.69
CA LYS A 25 5.53 23.61 10.05
C LYS A 25 4.40 23.27 9.08
N VAL A 26 3.58 24.25 8.69
CA VAL A 26 2.49 24.04 7.73
C VAL A 26 3.06 23.65 6.36
N LEU A 27 4.06 24.34 5.85
CA LEU A 27 4.70 24.05 4.58
C LEU A 27 5.33 22.64 4.55
N ILE A 28 6.05 22.26 5.61
CA ILE A 28 6.63 20.93 5.74
C ILE A 28 5.53 19.86 5.75
N GLN A 29 4.43 20.12 6.46
CA GLN A 29 3.32 19.17 6.54
C GLN A 29 2.60 19.01 5.20
N GLU A 30 2.42 20.08 4.45
CA GLU A 30 1.84 20.02 3.11
C GLU A 30 2.73 19.23 2.13
N GLU A 31 4.04 19.49 2.14
CA GLU A 31 4.99 18.78 1.31
C GLU A 31 5.05 17.29 1.66
N TYR A 32 5.06 16.97 2.95
CA TYR A 32 4.98 15.58 3.44
C TYR A 32 3.71 14.89 2.93
N ASN A 33 2.55 15.53 3.06
CA ASN A 33 1.27 15.00 2.59
C ASN A 33 1.28 14.78 1.06
N ARG A 34 1.91 15.69 0.31
CA ARG A 34 2.05 15.58 -1.13
C ARG A 34 2.91 14.39 -1.54
N ILE A 35 4.06 14.22 -0.90
CA ILE A 35 4.98 13.11 -1.16
C ILE A 35 4.30 11.79 -0.83
N GLN A 36 3.68 11.68 0.34
CA GLN A 36 3.01 10.47 0.77
C GLN A 36 1.83 10.08 -0.13
N SER A 37 1.08 11.05 -0.64
CA SER A 37 0.01 10.80 -1.61
C SER A 37 0.52 10.25 -2.94
N LYS A 38 1.73 10.64 -3.37
CA LYS A 38 2.38 10.05 -4.55
C LYS A 38 2.78 8.60 -4.28
N TRP A 39 3.37 8.33 -3.12
CA TRP A 39 3.78 6.99 -2.71
C TRP A 39 2.61 6.03 -2.59
N LEU A 40 1.47 6.45 -2.05
CA LEU A 40 0.25 5.63 -2.00
C LEU A 40 -0.23 5.20 -3.41
N ARG A 41 -0.11 6.07 -4.40
CA ARG A 41 -0.42 5.70 -5.80
C ARG A 41 0.57 4.69 -6.38
N VAL A 42 1.86 4.85 -6.08
CA VAL A 42 2.89 3.89 -6.49
C VAL A 42 2.60 2.51 -5.88
N HIS A 43 2.29 2.44 -4.59
CA HIS A 43 1.94 1.19 -3.92
C HIS A 43 0.70 0.53 -4.55
N LEU A 44 -0.30 1.31 -4.95
CA LEU A 44 -1.48 0.77 -5.65
C LEU A 44 -1.09 0.14 -7.00
N TRP A 45 -0.21 0.79 -7.78
CA TRP A 45 0.31 0.23 -9.03
C TRP A 45 1.13 -1.03 -8.80
N VAL A 46 1.93 -1.07 -7.74
CA VAL A 46 2.68 -2.26 -7.31
C VAL A 46 1.70 -3.41 -6.98
N ALA A 47 0.63 -3.13 -6.24
CA ALA A 47 -0.39 -4.15 -5.92
C ALA A 47 -1.05 -4.74 -7.19
N ILE A 48 -1.42 -3.88 -8.15
CA ILE A 48 -1.99 -4.30 -9.44
C ILE A 48 -0.96 -5.13 -10.23
N GLY A 49 0.28 -4.67 -10.30
CA GLY A 49 1.37 -5.39 -10.99
C GLY A 49 1.64 -6.76 -10.38
N MET A 50 1.65 -6.86 -9.05
CA MET A 50 1.80 -8.13 -8.34
C MET A 50 0.64 -9.08 -8.60
N MET A 51 -0.60 -8.59 -8.58
CA MET A 51 -1.78 -9.40 -8.93
C MET A 51 -1.66 -9.96 -10.36
N ALA A 52 -1.30 -9.12 -11.32
CA ALA A 52 -1.10 -9.55 -12.71
C ALA A 52 0.04 -10.57 -12.83
N PHE A 53 1.15 -10.36 -12.14
CA PHE A 53 2.29 -11.29 -12.11
C PHE A 53 1.88 -12.65 -11.55
N VAL A 54 1.18 -12.70 -10.42
CA VAL A 54 0.68 -13.96 -9.83
C VAL A 54 -0.24 -14.67 -10.81
N CYS A 55 -1.18 -13.96 -11.43
CA CYS A 55 -2.10 -14.53 -12.42
C CYS A 55 -1.35 -15.16 -13.62
N ILE A 56 -0.34 -14.48 -14.15
CA ILE A 56 0.49 -14.99 -15.26
C ILE A 56 1.25 -16.24 -14.81
N MET A 57 1.88 -16.21 -13.63
CA MET A 57 2.62 -17.35 -13.09
C MET A 57 1.73 -18.56 -12.87
N GLU A 58 0.50 -18.39 -12.39
CA GLU A 58 -0.46 -19.46 -12.22
C GLU A 58 -0.83 -20.14 -13.54
N VAL A 59 -1.06 -19.35 -14.58
CA VAL A 59 -1.36 -19.88 -15.90
C VAL A 59 -0.15 -20.64 -16.45
N LEU A 60 1.06 -20.11 -16.31
CA LEU A 60 2.29 -20.78 -16.74
C LEU A 60 2.51 -22.09 -15.99
N PHE A 61 2.37 -22.07 -14.66
CA PHE A 61 2.48 -23.29 -13.85
C PHE A 61 1.43 -24.34 -14.22
N PHE A 62 0.20 -23.92 -14.51
CA PHE A 62 -0.81 -24.84 -14.99
C PHE A 62 -0.37 -25.58 -16.26
N PHE A 63 0.13 -24.86 -17.27
CA PHE A 63 0.60 -25.47 -18.51
C PHE A 63 1.80 -26.39 -18.26
N LEU A 64 2.74 -25.97 -17.41
CA LEU A 64 3.92 -26.76 -17.05
C LEU A 64 3.52 -28.05 -16.34
N LEU A 65 2.69 -27.98 -15.29
CA LEU A 65 2.25 -29.15 -14.52
C LEU A 65 1.38 -30.09 -15.33
N ARG A 66 0.61 -29.56 -16.28
CA ARG A 66 -0.16 -30.37 -17.22
C ARG A 66 0.75 -31.11 -18.21
N HIS A 67 1.80 -30.45 -18.70
CA HIS A 67 2.80 -31.10 -19.56
C HIS A 67 3.53 -32.24 -18.84
N MET A 68 3.74 -32.11 -17.54
CA MET A 68 4.35 -33.13 -16.68
C MET A 68 3.36 -34.23 -16.22
N GLU A 69 2.12 -34.23 -16.72
CA GLU A 69 1.03 -35.15 -16.36
C GLU A 69 0.66 -35.16 -14.85
N ILE A 70 1.09 -34.18 -14.09
CA ILE A 70 0.79 -34.07 -12.66
C ILE A 70 -0.67 -33.63 -12.45
N VAL A 71 -1.22 -32.77 -13.30
CA VAL A 71 -2.60 -32.32 -13.25
C VAL A 71 -3.43 -33.04 -14.31
N LYS A 72 -4.25 -34.01 -13.87
CA LYS A 72 -5.13 -34.83 -14.73
C LYS A 72 -6.58 -34.35 -14.80
N GLY A 73 -6.92 -33.25 -14.10
CA GLY A 73 -8.28 -32.71 -14.03
C GLY A 73 -8.69 -31.81 -15.22
N PRO A 74 -10.00 -31.49 -15.33
CA PRO A 74 -10.48 -30.56 -16.34
C PRO A 74 -9.88 -29.17 -16.13
N VAL A 75 -9.45 -28.54 -17.24
CA VAL A 75 -8.83 -27.21 -17.26
C VAL A 75 -9.69 -26.16 -16.57
N SER A 76 -11.00 -26.23 -16.81
CA SER A 76 -11.96 -25.28 -16.25
C SER A 76 -11.97 -25.27 -14.72
N THR A 77 -11.93 -26.45 -14.11
CA THR A 77 -11.92 -26.55 -12.64
C THR A 77 -10.67 -25.94 -12.03
N TYR A 78 -9.51 -26.17 -12.65
CA TYR A 78 -8.26 -25.58 -12.19
C TYR A 78 -8.28 -24.06 -12.34
N LEU A 79 -8.64 -23.55 -13.51
CA LEU A 79 -8.68 -22.10 -13.77
C LEU A 79 -9.67 -21.37 -12.85
N ILE A 80 -10.85 -21.95 -12.59
CA ILE A 80 -11.81 -21.35 -11.67
C ILE A 80 -11.25 -21.32 -10.25
N LYS A 81 -10.73 -22.44 -9.76
CA LYS A 81 -10.31 -22.56 -8.36
C LYS A 81 -9.04 -21.80 -8.03
N TYR A 82 -8.03 -21.86 -8.90
CA TYR A 82 -6.68 -21.35 -8.59
C TYR A 82 -6.36 -20.00 -9.27
N VAL A 83 -7.09 -19.62 -10.32
CA VAL A 83 -6.87 -18.36 -11.02
C VAL A 83 -8.03 -17.40 -10.76
N LEU A 84 -9.25 -17.78 -11.12
CA LEU A 84 -10.39 -16.85 -11.16
C LEU A 84 -10.82 -16.42 -9.75
N ILE A 85 -10.95 -17.35 -8.80
CA ILE A 85 -11.39 -17.03 -7.44
C ILE A 85 -10.37 -16.14 -6.72
N PRO A 86 -9.05 -16.48 -6.62
CA PRO A 86 -8.10 -15.63 -5.93
C PRO A 86 -7.88 -14.29 -6.63
N THR A 87 -7.88 -14.25 -7.97
CA THR A 87 -7.78 -12.99 -8.72
C THR A 87 -9.01 -12.10 -8.49
N GLY A 88 -10.21 -12.67 -8.48
CA GLY A 88 -11.44 -11.95 -8.17
C GLY A 88 -11.45 -11.36 -6.76
N LEU A 89 -11.02 -12.13 -5.76
CA LEU A 89 -10.91 -11.65 -4.37
C LEU A 89 -9.85 -10.55 -4.24
N ASN A 90 -8.68 -10.70 -4.88
CA ASN A 90 -7.66 -9.66 -4.90
C ASN A 90 -8.14 -8.38 -5.59
N LEU A 91 -8.89 -8.51 -6.69
CA LEU A 91 -9.49 -7.36 -7.38
C LEU A 91 -10.48 -6.63 -6.48
N LEU A 92 -11.35 -7.36 -5.75
CA LEU A 92 -12.26 -6.76 -4.78
C LEU A 92 -11.52 -6.03 -3.67
N ALA A 93 -10.43 -6.60 -3.15
CA ALA A 93 -9.59 -5.96 -2.14
C ALA A 93 -8.95 -4.66 -2.68
N ILE A 94 -8.44 -4.66 -3.91
CA ILE A 94 -7.89 -3.46 -4.57
C ILE A 94 -8.98 -2.40 -4.77
N LEU A 95 -10.16 -2.77 -5.22
CA LEU A 95 -11.29 -1.84 -5.39
C LEU A 95 -11.71 -1.23 -4.04
N ALA A 96 -11.79 -2.02 -2.98
CA ALA A 96 -12.06 -1.52 -1.64
C ALA A 96 -11.00 -0.51 -1.18
N ALA A 97 -9.71 -0.82 -1.37
CA ALA A 97 -8.62 0.10 -1.06
C ALA A 97 -8.71 1.40 -1.86
N VAL A 98 -9.02 1.33 -3.16
CA VAL A 98 -9.23 2.52 -4.01
C VAL A 98 -10.37 3.39 -3.49
N VAL A 99 -11.49 2.78 -3.08
CA VAL A 99 -12.63 3.52 -2.49
C VAL A 99 -12.22 4.22 -1.19
N ILE A 100 -11.49 3.52 -0.31
CA ILE A 100 -10.97 4.10 0.93
C ILE A 100 -10.00 5.25 0.63
N LEU A 101 -9.06 5.06 -0.30
CA LEU A 101 -8.10 6.10 -0.69
C LEU A 101 -8.79 7.36 -1.24
N ARG A 102 -9.92 7.21 -1.94
CA ARG A 102 -10.69 8.33 -2.49
C ARG A 102 -11.55 9.04 -1.44
N ARG A 103 -12.13 8.29 -0.49
CA ARG A 103 -13.08 8.83 0.50
C ARG A 103 -12.43 9.25 1.80
N ALA A 104 -11.35 8.62 2.23
CA ALA A 104 -10.69 8.95 3.48
C ALA A 104 -9.99 10.32 3.39
N SER A 105 -10.29 11.21 4.32
CA SER A 105 -9.61 12.51 4.47
C SER A 105 -8.29 12.39 5.23
N GLY A 106 -8.16 11.39 6.12
CA GLY A 106 -6.99 11.19 6.95
C GLY A 106 -5.88 10.38 6.26
N LEU A 107 -4.66 10.94 6.26
CA LEU A 107 -3.49 10.29 5.67
C LEU A 107 -3.16 8.95 6.35
N ARG A 108 -3.26 8.89 7.69
CA ARG A 108 -3.03 7.66 8.46
C ARG A 108 -3.96 6.53 8.03
N LEU A 109 -5.25 6.82 7.83
CA LEU A 109 -6.22 5.81 7.39
C LEU A 109 -5.88 5.27 6.00
N ARG A 110 -5.42 6.14 5.09
CA ARG A 110 -4.97 5.73 3.74
C ARG A 110 -3.75 4.81 3.81
N THR A 111 -2.77 5.12 4.67
CA THR A 111 -1.58 4.29 4.86
C THR A 111 -1.94 2.92 5.44
N TYR A 112 -2.78 2.87 6.49
CA TYR A 112 -3.24 1.60 7.05
C TYR A 112 -4.05 0.77 6.05
N ALA A 113 -4.90 1.40 5.23
CA ALA A 113 -5.65 0.70 4.19
C ALA A 113 -4.73 0.05 3.15
N MET A 114 -3.63 0.72 2.78
CA MET A 114 -2.65 0.13 1.85
C MET A 114 -1.87 -1.02 2.47
N SER A 115 -1.43 -0.89 3.73
CA SER A 115 -0.76 -1.99 4.44
C SER A 115 -1.68 -3.20 4.57
N LEU A 116 -2.95 -2.96 4.96
CA LEU A 116 -3.95 -4.02 5.05
C LEU A 116 -4.24 -4.69 3.71
N LEU A 117 -4.25 -3.92 2.61
CA LEU A 117 -4.40 -4.46 1.25
C LEU A 117 -3.32 -5.50 0.95
N PHE A 118 -2.05 -5.17 1.19
CA PHE A 118 -0.95 -6.12 0.92
C PHE A 118 -1.04 -7.37 1.78
N VAL A 119 -1.37 -7.22 3.08
CA VAL A 119 -1.57 -8.37 3.98
C VAL A 119 -2.72 -9.25 3.50
N LEU A 120 -3.83 -8.65 3.08
CA LEU A 120 -5.00 -9.37 2.58
C LEU A 120 -4.70 -10.10 1.26
N MET A 121 -4.00 -9.45 0.33
CA MET A 121 -3.57 -10.08 -0.93
C MET A 121 -2.64 -11.27 -0.66
N CYS A 122 -1.71 -11.14 0.28
CA CYS A 122 -0.83 -12.22 0.71
C CYS A 122 -1.64 -13.39 1.27
N PHE A 123 -2.60 -13.11 2.15
CA PHE A 123 -3.46 -14.11 2.77
C PHE A 123 -4.33 -14.85 1.73
N ILE A 124 -4.95 -14.12 0.80
CA ILE A 124 -5.75 -14.71 -0.29
C ILE A 124 -4.89 -15.64 -1.14
N THR A 125 -3.72 -15.16 -1.56
CA THR A 125 -2.80 -15.94 -2.40
C THR A 125 -2.30 -17.18 -1.65
N TYR A 126 -1.91 -17.03 -0.38
CA TYR A 126 -1.48 -18.16 0.46
C TYR A 126 -2.58 -19.21 0.64
N THR A 127 -3.81 -18.79 0.91
CA THR A 127 -4.95 -19.71 1.12
C THR A 127 -5.32 -20.46 -0.15
N ALA A 128 -5.22 -19.80 -1.31
CA ALA A 128 -5.49 -20.43 -2.61
C ALA A 128 -4.40 -21.44 -3.01
N HIS A 129 -3.14 -21.19 -2.64
CA HIS A 129 -1.95 -21.89 -3.13
C HIS A 129 -1.16 -22.55 -2.00
N ASN A 130 -1.80 -23.45 -1.28
CA ASN A 130 -1.22 -24.15 -0.12
C ASN A 130 0.09 -24.92 -0.42
N ILE A 131 0.47 -25.03 -1.70
CA ILE A 131 1.66 -25.78 -2.17
C ILE A 131 2.91 -24.87 -2.30
N PHE A 132 2.76 -23.55 -2.40
CA PHE A 132 3.88 -22.63 -2.69
C PHE A 132 4.19 -21.67 -1.54
N TYR A 133 4.76 -22.19 -0.45
CA TYR A 133 5.30 -21.38 0.64
C TYR A 133 6.30 -20.29 0.17
N SER A 134 7.04 -20.57 -0.91
CA SER A 134 8.04 -19.65 -1.47
C SER A 134 7.44 -18.39 -2.09
N VAL A 135 6.19 -18.44 -2.56
CA VAL A 135 5.51 -17.26 -3.17
C VAL A 135 5.20 -16.20 -2.10
N CYS A 136 5.01 -16.61 -0.84
CA CYS A 136 4.80 -15.66 0.26
C CYS A 136 6.00 -14.75 0.49
N MET A 137 7.23 -15.17 0.15
CA MET A 137 8.43 -14.34 0.26
C MET A 137 8.40 -13.11 -0.66
N ILE A 138 7.68 -13.16 -1.79
CA ILE A 138 7.53 -12.02 -2.69
C ILE A 138 6.76 -10.89 -2.02
N PHE A 139 5.86 -11.20 -1.09
CA PHE A 139 5.06 -10.21 -0.36
C PHE A 139 5.80 -9.54 0.80
N VAL A 140 6.97 -10.06 1.20
CA VAL A 140 7.82 -9.43 2.21
C VAL A 140 8.30 -8.05 1.72
N VAL A 141 8.58 -7.91 0.43
CA VAL A 141 9.06 -6.65 -0.16
C VAL A 141 8.07 -5.50 0.00
N PRO A 142 6.78 -5.63 -0.37
CA PRO A 142 5.79 -4.57 -0.13
C PRO A 142 5.56 -4.27 1.36
N ILE A 143 5.60 -5.30 2.22
CA ILE A 143 5.47 -5.12 3.67
C ILE A 143 6.64 -4.30 4.21
N LEU A 144 7.87 -4.64 3.82
CA LEU A 144 9.06 -3.88 4.19
C LEU A 144 9.00 -2.44 3.66
N LEU A 145 8.51 -2.24 2.43
CA LEU A 145 8.32 -0.90 1.87
C LEU A 145 7.29 -0.09 2.66
N THR A 146 6.19 -0.69 3.11
CA THR A 146 5.19 0.02 3.92
C THR A 146 5.68 0.34 5.32
N THR A 147 6.52 -0.50 5.92
CA THR A 147 7.12 -0.27 7.26
C THR A 147 8.27 0.73 7.22
N ALA A 148 8.98 0.86 6.11
CA ALA A 148 10.07 1.82 5.96
C ALA A 148 9.60 3.29 5.89
N TYR A 149 8.31 3.53 5.65
CA TYR A 149 7.70 4.85 5.51
C TYR A 149 6.66 5.20 6.60
N GLY A 150 6.46 4.33 7.57
CA GLY A 150 5.65 4.56 8.80
C GLY A 150 6.50 4.99 9.93
#